data_695063d27bbda224ad3535c7414cdc8b
#
_entry.id   695063d27bbda224ad3535c7414cdc8b
#
_cell.length_a   1.000
_cell.length_b   1.000
_cell.length_c   1.000
_cell.angle_alpha   90.00
_cell.angle_beta   90.00
_cell.angle_gamma   90.00
#
_symmetry.space_group_name_H-M   'P 1'
#
loop_
_entity.id
_entity.type
_entity.pdbx_description
1 polymer ?
#
loop_
_entity_poly.entity_id
_entity_poly.type
_entity_poly.pdbx_seq_one_letter_code
_entity_poly.pdbx_strand_id
1 'polypeptide(L)'
;QRKSPDMDERPYASHRMRLIFEKGPLFYAEYNIRLFLFLLFHRADCLLSNDLDTLLPSFLISKIKRIKLIYDSHEYFTEVPELVSRPKVQKVWRAIEEFVLPKMKEMITVNESIANLFREKYGIKVHVIRNIPMRKMLPEPSTREALNIPADKHILILQGSGINIHRGSEELVDAMQYLDDCILLIIGGGDVLPILKKTVAERHHEDRVRFYPRMPYKDMMAITRLA
;
A
#
# COMPACT_ATOMS: atom_id res chain seq x y z
N GLN A 1 5.42 -1.60 24.05
CA GLN A 1 5.93 -0.76 22.94
C GLN A 1 6.51 -1.70 21.88
N ARG A 2 5.90 -1.78 20.70
CA ARG A 2 6.58 -2.38 19.54
C ARG A 2 7.85 -1.58 19.31
N LYS A 3 9.02 -2.23 19.48
CA LYS A 3 10.28 -1.63 19.01
C LYS A 3 10.12 -1.39 17.50
N SER A 4 9.98 -0.15 17.11
CA SER A 4 10.05 0.17 15.70
C SER A 4 11.44 -0.20 15.20
N PRO A 5 11.56 -0.90 14.06
CA PRO A 5 12.87 -1.19 13.49
C PRO A 5 13.64 0.12 13.24
N ASP A 6 14.96 0.05 13.30
CA ASP A 6 15.79 1.17 12.92
C ASP A 6 15.42 1.62 11.49
N MET A 7 15.51 2.91 11.25
CA MET A 7 15.26 3.43 9.90
C MET A 7 16.52 3.27 9.07
N ASP A 8 16.35 2.78 7.85
CA ASP A 8 17.44 2.76 6.87
C ASP A 8 18.00 4.18 6.66
N GLU A 9 19.29 4.29 6.45
CA GLU A 9 19.92 5.55 6.03
C GLU A 9 19.29 6.03 4.72
N ARG A 10 18.87 7.28 4.71
CA ARG A 10 18.24 7.91 3.55
C ARG A 10 18.97 9.21 3.20
N PRO A 11 19.03 9.58 1.91
CA PRO A 11 19.71 10.81 1.47
C PRO A 11 18.94 12.10 1.85
N TYR A 12 17.94 11.99 2.73
CA TYR A 12 17.14 13.11 3.22
C TYR A 12 16.87 12.97 4.73
N ALA A 13 16.65 14.09 5.40
CA ALA A 13 16.31 14.10 6.81
C ALA A 13 14.94 13.45 7.04
N SER A 14 14.85 12.58 8.04
CA SER A 14 13.62 11.92 8.44
C SER A 14 13.34 12.16 9.92
N HIS A 15 12.06 12.38 10.24
CA HIS A 15 11.59 12.58 11.60
C HIS A 15 10.55 11.55 11.96
N ARG A 16 10.83 10.71 12.97
CA ARG A 16 9.89 9.71 13.48
C ARG A 16 9.14 10.26 14.69
N MET A 17 7.84 10.40 14.55
CA MET A 17 6.98 10.78 15.67
C MET A 17 6.70 9.59 16.58
N ARG A 18 6.90 9.77 17.89
CA ARG A 18 6.49 8.79 18.90
C ARG A 18 5.06 9.09 19.31
N LEU A 19 4.16 8.14 19.14
CA LEU A 19 2.75 8.27 19.47
C LEU A 19 2.43 7.46 20.75
N ILE A 20 1.42 7.93 21.48
CA ILE A 20 0.90 7.26 22.69
C ILE A 20 -0.07 6.15 22.26
N PHE A 21 -0.95 6.47 21.31
CA PHE A 21 -1.91 5.50 20.77
C PHE A 21 -1.31 4.73 19.60
N GLU A 22 -1.47 3.41 19.58
CA GLU A 22 -0.87 2.54 18.55
C GLU A 22 -1.84 2.17 17.42
N LYS A 23 -3.14 2.39 17.58
CA LYS A 23 -4.18 2.02 16.61
C LYS A 23 -5.50 2.76 16.83
N GLY A 24 -6.36 2.69 15.82
CA GLY A 24 -7.73 3.20 15.87
C GLY A 24 -7.83 4.72 15.73
N PRO A 25 -9.02 5.32 16.02
CA PRO A 25 -9.26 6.74 15.79
C PRO A 25 -8.33 7.67 16.57
N LEU A 26 -7.98 7.30 17.80
CA LEU A 26 -7.09 8.10 18.66
C LEU A 26 -5.65 8.14 18.09
N PHE A 27 -5.18 7.07 17.47
CA PHE A 27 -3.90 7.07 16.75
C PHE A 27 -3.87 8.15 15.66
N TYR A 28 -4.89 8.18 14.80
CA TYR A 28 -4.95 9.16 13.72
C TYR A 28 -5.16 10.59 14.23
N ALA A 29 -5.95 10.77 15.29
CA ALA A 29 -6.15 12.08 15.90
C ALA A 29 -4.84 12.62 16.49
N GLU A 30 -4.14 11.82 17.29
CA GLU A 30 -2.84 12.20 17.86
C GLU A 30 -1.82 12.48 16.75
N TYR A 31 -1.74 11.59 15.74
CA TYR A 31 -0.82 11.75 14.62
C TYR A 31 -1.05 13.07 13.88
N ASN A 32 -2.29 13.37 13.53
CA ASN A 32 -2.64 14.60 12.82
C ASN A 32 -2.37 15.87 13.64
N ILE A 33 -2.65 15.85 14.95
CA ILE A 33 -2.33 16.98 15.84
C ILE A 33 -0.80 17.18 15.92
N ARG A 34 -0.05 16.13 16.14
CA ARG A 34 1.42 16.21 16.20
C ARG A 34 2.03 16.64 14.86
N LEU A 35 1.52 16.13 13.74
CA LEU A 35 1.96 16.54 12.40
C LEU A 35 1.64 18.03 12.17
N PHE A 36 0.45 18.49 12.53
CA PHE A 36 0.08 19.90 12.44
C PHE A 36 1.05 20.78 13.24
N LEU A 37 1.30 20.45 14.51
CA LEU A 37 2.22 21.20 15.36
C LEU A 37 3.67 21.16 14.81
N PHE A 38 4.12 19.99 14.36
CA PHE A 38 5.44 19.85 13.75
C PHE A 38 5.56 20.78 12.54
N LEU A 39 4.63 20.69 11.59
CA LEU A 39 4.62 21.53 10.40
C LEU A 39 4.47 23.03 10.70
N LEU A 40 3.76 23.37 11.78
CA LEU A 40 3.59 24.78 12.19
C LEU A 40 4.92 25.44 12.58
N PHE A 41 5.78 24.72 13.27
CA PHE A 41 7.07 25.26 13.77
C PHE A 41 8.26 25.00 12.85
N HIS A 42 8.11 24.18 11.79
CA HIS A 42 9.19 23.91 10.83
C HIS A 42 8.98 24.69 9.54
N ARG A 43 10.08 25.20 8.96
CA ARG A 43 10.05 25.91 7.68
C ARG A 43 9.93 24.90 6.53
N ALA A 44 9.10 25.22 5.55
CA ALA A 44 8.96 24.47 4.31
C ALA A 44 8.48 25.44 3.21
N ASP A 45 8.94 25.27 1.99
CA ASP A 45 8.51 26.02 0.81
C ASP A 45 7.36 25.30 0.08
N CYS A 46 7.27 24.00 0.26
CA CYS A 46 6.23 23.15 -0.31
C CYS A 46 5.97 21.96 0.64
N LEU A 47 4.73 21.50 0.70
CA LEU A 47 4.33 20.28 1.40
C LEU A 47 3.89 19.24 0.38
N LEU A 48 4.38 18.02 0.53
CA LEU A 48 3.86 16.83 -0.15
C LEU A 48 3.13 16.00 0.90
N SER A 49 1.83 15.82 0.72
CA SER A 49 0.98 14.98 1.56
C SER A 49 0.78 13.65 0.88
N ASN A 50 1.34 12.59 1.43
CA ASN A 50 1.11 11.22 0.97
C ASN A 50 -0.11 10.66 1.68
N ASP A 51 -1.08 10.24 0.90
CA ASP A 51 -2.36 9.70 1.32
C ASP A 51 -3.24 10.62 2.20
N LEU A 52 -4.49 10.22 2.38
CA LEU A 52 -5.52 11.04 2.99
C LEU A 52 -5.29 11.30 4.49
N ASP A 53 -4.58 10.39 5.15
CA ASP A 53 -4.33 10.44 6.59
C ASP A 53 -3.35 11.55 7.01
N THR A 54 -2.61 12.14 6.07
CA THR A 54 -1.75 13.30 6.29
C THR A 54 -2.29 14.60 5.68
N LEU A 55 -3.39 14.51 4.92
CA LEU A 55 -3.85 15.60 4.08
C LEU A 55 -4.41 16.79 4.88
N LEU A 56 -5.23 16.53 5.91
CA LEU A 56 -5.87 17.61 6.66
C LEU A 56 -4.87 18.55 7.35
N PRO A 57 -3.92 18.07 8.17
CA PRO A 57 -2.93 18.96 8.80
C PRO A 57 -2.05 19.68 7.76
N SER A 58 -1.66 19.00 6.70
CA SER A 58 -0.85 19.58 5.61
C SER A 58 -1.63 20.69 4.90
N PHE A 59 -2.92 20.49 4.63
CA PHE A 59 -3.79 21.50 4.03
C PHE A 59 -3.93 22.74 4.91
N LEU A 60 -4.23 22.56 6.20
CA LEU A 60 -4.38 23.68 7.13
C LEU A 60 -3.08 24.51 7.23
N ILE A 61 -1.93 23.84 7.35
CA ILE A 61 -0.63 24.52 7.40
C ILE A 61 -0.31 25.21 6.07
N SER A 62 -0.63 24.61 4.93
CA SER A 62 -0.41 25.24 3.63
C SER A 62 -1.16 26.57 3.51
N LYS A 63 -2.38 26.66 4.06
CA LYS A 63 -3.17 27.89 4.10
C LYS A 63 -2.60 28.92 5.08
N ILE A 64 -2.24 28.48 6.29
CA ILE A 64 -1.65 29.38 7.32
C ILE A 64 -0.34 30.00 6.82
N LYS A 65 0.56 29.18 6.26
CA LYS A 65 1.88 29.61 5.80
C LYS A 65 1.90 30.14 4.37
N ARG A 66 0.81 30.01 3.62
CA ARG A 66 0.68 30.39 2.20
C ARG A 66 1.73 29.71 1.31
N ILE A 67 1.99 28.42 1.56
CA ILE A 67 2.91 27.59 0.80
C ILE A 67 2.17 26.57 -0.06
N LYS A 68 2.84 26.03 -1.08
CA LYS A 68 2.28 25.00 -1.95
C LYS A 68 1.99 23.71 -1.19
N LEU A 69 0.87 23.06 -1.54
CA LEU A 69 0.54 21.70 -1.13
C LEU A 69 0.36 20.85 -2.38
N ILE A 70 1.02 19.71 -2.40
CA ILE A 70 0.81 18.63 -3.38
C ILE A 70 0.20 17.46 -2.59
N TYR A 71 -0.90 16.92 -3.08
CA TYR A 71 -1.48 15.69 -2.57
C TYR A 71 -1.14 14.53 -3.50
N ASP A 72 -0.51 13.49 -2.96
CA ASP A 72 -0.16 12.27 -3.66
C ASP A 72 -0.97 11.11 -3.08
N SER A 73 -1.97 10.65 -3.85
CA SER A 73 -2.87 9.58 -3.46
C SER A 73 -2.44 8.27 -4.10
N HIS A 74 -1.97 7.33 -3.29
CA HIS A 74 -1.50 6.04 -3.77
C HIS A 74 -2.62 5.02 -4.01
N GLU A 75 -3.81 5.30 -3.47
CA GLU A 75 -5.01 4.45 -3.63
C GLU A 75 -6.28 5.33 -3.55
N TYR A 76 -7.43 4.78 -3.92
CA TYR A 76 -8.72 5.43 -3.67
C TYR A 76 -9.11 5.22 -2.21
N PHE A 77 -8.45 5.96 -1.33
CA PHE A 77 -8.33 5.74 0.12
C PHE A 77 -9.67 5.50 0.81
N THR A 78 -10.71 6.25 0.45
CA THR A 78 -12.04 6.12 1.10
C THR A 78 -12.78 4.84 0.75
N GLU A 79 -12.34 4.11 -0.28
CA GLU A 79 -12.98 2.89 -0.80
C GLU A 79 -12.14 1.62 -0.61
N VAL A 80 -11.07 1.70 0.19
CA VAL A 80 -10.29 0.49 0.51
C VAL A 80 -11.12 -0.48 1.36
N PRO A 81 -10.94 -1.79 1.22
CA PRO A 81 -11.72 -2.81 1.92
C PRO A 81 -11.75 -2.62 3.45
N GLU A 82 -10.63 -2.18 4.02
CA GLU A 82 -10.47 -1.92 5.45
C GLU A 82 -11.35 -0.78 5.97
N LEU A 83 -11.76 0.15 5.10
CA LEU A 83 -12.66 1.26 5.45
C LEU A 83 -14.12 0.99 5.10
N VAL A 84 -14.38 0.31 3.97
CA VAL A 84 -15.75 -0.03 3.53
C VAL A 84 -16.47 -0.84 4.60
N SER A 85 -15.77 -1.75 5.29
CA SER A 85 -16.30 -2.50 6.43
C SER A 85 -16.57 -1.68 7.69
N ARG A 86 -16.15 -0.39 7.74
CA ARG A 86 -16.26 0.51 8.90
C ARG A 86 -16.91 1.84 8.55
N PRO A 87 -18.23 1.88 8.31
CA PRO A 87 -18.91 3.04 7.72
C PRO A 87 -18.76 4.34 8.53
N LYS A 88 -18.67 4.28 9.85
CA LYS A 88 -18.44 5.46 10.70
C LYS A 88 -17.04 6.05 10.49
N VAL A 89 -16.03 5.21 10.35
CA VAL A 89 -14.63 5.64 10.10
C VAL A 89 -14.51 6.17 8.68
N GLN A 90 -15.08 5.45 7.71
CA GLN A 90 -15.12 5.86 6.30
C GLN A 90 -15.75 7.26 6.15
N LYS A 91 -16.88 7.52 6.86
CA LYS A 91 -17.55 8.83 6.84
C LYS A 91 -16.63 9.96 7.29
N VAL A 92 -15.78 9.74 8.29
CA VAL A 92 -14.80 10.77 8.74
C VAL A 92 -13.78 11.05 7.64
N TRP A 93 -13.23 10.01 7.01
CA TRP A 93 -12.26 10.19 5.93
C TRP A 93 -12.87 10.83 4.69
N ARG A 94 -14.10 10.45 4.33
CA ARG A 94 -14.84 11.11 3.25
C ARG A 94 -15.08 12.58 3.54
N ALA A 95 -15.43 12.94 4.77
CA ALA A 95 -15.62 14.34 5.15
C ALA A 95 -14.33 15.16 5.02
N ILE A 96 -13.17 14.59 5.36
CA ILE A 96 -11.85 15.23 5.15
C ILE A 96 -11.57 15.41 3.66
N GLU A 97 -11.76 14.35 2.86
CA GLU A 97 -11.57 14.37 1.42
C GLU A 97 -12.45 15.43 0.75
N GLU A 98 -13.76 15.43 1.04
CA GLU A 98 -14.75 16.37 0.51
C GLU A 98 -14.53 17.82 0.99
N PHE A 99 -13.93 18.00 2.15
CA PHE A 99 -13.57 19.33 2.65
C PHE A 99 -12.33 19.88 1.96
N VAL A 100 -11.33 19.05 1.65
CA VAL A 100 -10.02 19.50 1.16
C VAL A 100 -9.96 19.53 -0.36
N LEU A 101 -10.32 18.44 -1.05
CA LEU A 101 -10.06 18.29 -2.50
C LEU A 101 -10.72 19.37 -3.36
N PRO A 102 -11.97 19.85 -3.11
CA PRO A 102 -12.55 20.93 -3.90
C PRO A 102 -11.79 22.26 -3.80
N LYS A 103 -10.92 22.41 -2.81
CA LYS A 103 -10.10 23.62 -2.58
C LYS A 103 -8.68 23.50 -3.11
N MET A 104 -8.34 22.35 -3.69
CA MET A 104 -7.06 22.09 -4.35
C MET A 104 -7.21 22.28 -5.87
N LYS A 105 -6.11 22.70 -6.53
CA LYS A 105 -6.09 22.87 -7.98
C LYS A 105 -5.71 21.59 -8.71
N GLU A 106 -4.80 20.83 -8.11
CA GLU A 106 -4.22 19.63 -8.72
C GLU A 106 -3.75 18.64 -7.65
N MET A 107 -3.66 17.38 -8.04
CA MET A 107 -3.16 16.28 -7.23
C MET A 107 -2.43 15.25 -8.10
N ILE A 108 -1.77 14.29 -7.44
CA ILE A 108 -1.09 13.16 -8.07
C ILE A 108 -1.80 11.87 -7.64
N THR A 109 -1.85 10.89 -8.53
CA THR A 109 -2.25 9.51 -8.20
C THR A 109 -1.50 8.49 -9.08
N VAL A 110 -1.68 7.21 -8.80
CA VAL A 110 -0.85 6.12 -9.35
C VAL A 110 -1.34 5.52 -10.67
N ASN A 111 -2.61 5.70 -11.04
CA ASN A 111 -3.15 5.16 -12.29
C ASN A 111 -4.35 5.99 -12.81
N GLU A 112 -4.70 5.75 -14.08
CA GLU A 112 -5.73 6.52 -14.79
C GLU A 112 -7.13 6.22 -14.27
N SER A 113 -7.41 4.99 -13.83
CA SER A 113 -8.73 4.63 -13.28
C SER A 113 -9.05 5.44 -12.03
N ILE A 114 -8.12 5.52 -11.08
CA ILE A 114 -8.26 6.35 -9.88
C ILE A 114 -8.31 7.84 -10.24
N ALA A 115 -7.48 8.28 -11.20
CA ALA A 115 -7.48 9.67 -11.65
C ALA A 115 -8.85 10.10 -12.19
N ASN A 116 -9.51 9.25 -12.98
CA ASN A 116 -10.84 9.53 -13.51
C ASN A 116 -11.89 9.66 -12.39
N LEU A 117 -11.86 8.79 -11.37
CA LEU A 117 -12.77 8.92 -10.22
C LEU A 117 -12.62 10.27 -9.52
N PHE A 118 -11.39 10.75 -9.28
CA PHE A 118 -11.16 12.06 -8.68
C PHE A 118 -11.55 13.22 -9.59
N ARG A 119 -11.29 13.12 -10.90
CA ARG A 119 -11.72 14.14 -11.88
C ARG A 119 -13.23 14.27 -11.93
N GLU A 120 -13.94 13.15 -12.01
CA GLU A 120 -15.41 13.11 -12.06
C GLU A 120 -16.03 13.64 -10.75
N LYS A 121 -15.50 13.23 -9.61
CA LYS A 121 -16.06 13.59 -8.30
C LYS A 121 -15.79 15.04 -7.91
N TYR A 122 -14.61 15.58 -8.20
CA TYR A 122 -14.14 16.86 -7.68
C TYR A 122 -13.81 17.92 -8.73
N GLY A 123 -13.78 17.57 -10.01
CA GLY A 123 -13.36 18.49 -11.07
C GLY A 123 -11.90 18.95 -10.97
N ILE A 124 -11.08 18.23 -10.20
CA ILE A 124 -9.68 18.56 -9.95
C ILE A 124 -8.78 18.03 -11.06
N LYS A 125 -7.71 18.77 -11.38
CA LYS A 125 -6.67 18.28 -12.29
C LYS A 125 -5.86 17.18 -11.62
N VAL A 126 -5.79 16.00 -12.24
CA VAL A 126 -5.07 14.84 -11.68
C VAL A 126 -3.96 14.41 -12.61
N HIS A 127 -2.74 14.36 -12.08
CA HIS A 127 -1.55 13.85 -12.74
C HIS A 127 -1.32 12.39 -12.34
N VAL A 128 -1.02 11.54 -13.31
CA VAL A 128 -0.73 10.13 -13.06
C VAL A 128 0.78 9.91 -13.03
N ILE A 129 1.28 9.49 -11.87
CA ILE A 129 2.68 9.08 -11.67
C ILE A 129 2.68 7.63 -11.16
N ARG A 130 3.06 6.71 -12.03
CA ARG A 130 3.02 5.28 -11.73
C ARG A 130 4.20 4.83 -10.88
N ASN A 131 3.95 3.95 -9.91
CA ASN A 131 4.99 3.19 -9.23
C ASN A 131 5.43 2.01 -10.10
N ILE A 132 6.49 2.21 -10.87
CA ILE A 132 7.01 1.19 -11.78
C ILE A 132 8.50 0.95 -11.45
N PRO A 133 8.93 -0.31 -11.27
CA PRO A 133 10.33 -0.62 -11.07
C PRO A 133 11.15 -0.28 -12.31
N MET A 134 12.35 0.25 -12.12
CA MET A 134 13.25 0.52 -13.23
C MET A 134 13.78 -0.79 -13.82
N ARG A 135 13.57 -0.99 -15.13
CA ARG A 135 14.00 -2.21 -15.84
C ARG A 135 15.49 -2.52 -15.68
N LYS A 136 16.34 -1.49 -15.62
CA LYS A 136 17.80 -1.63 -15.46
C LYS A 136 18.22 -2.18 -14.09
N MET A 137 17.34 -2.15 -13.10
CA MET A 137 17.60 -2.65 -11.74
C MET A 137 17.04 -4.05 -11.50
N LEU A 138 16.48 -4.69 -12.51
CA LEU A 138 15.95 -6.05 -12.36
C LEU A 138 17.12 -7.05 -12.28
N PRO A 139 17.10 -7.94 -11.28
CA PRO A 139 18.09 -9.00 -11.15
C PRO A 139 17.95 -10.04 -12.26
N GLU A 140 18.93 -10.90 -12.42
CA GLU A 140 18.75 -12.12 -13.21
C GLU A 140 17.60 -12.98 -12.65
N PRO A 141 16.79 -13.64 -13.50
CA PRO A 141 15.72 -14.50 -13.04
C PRO A 141 16.28 -15.67 -12.20
N SER A 142 15.52 -16.11 -11.22
CA SER A 142 15.75 -17.38 -10.54
C SER A 142 15.58 -18.55 -11.52
N THR A 143 15.85 -19.76 -11.07
CA THR A 143 15.62 -20.96 -11.88
C THR A 143 14.51 -21.82 -11.28
N ARG A 144 13.85 -22.62 -12.12
CA ARG A 144 12.81 -23.56 -11.68
C ARG A 144 13.38 -24.61 -10.73
N GLU A 145 14.62 -25.06 -11.00
CA GLU A 145 15.34 -26.03 -10.18
C GLU A 145 15.60 -25.50 -8.77
N ALA A 146 16.01 -24.23 -8.64
CA ALA A 146 16.26 -23.61 -7.34
C ALA A 146 14.99 -23.54 -6.47
N LEU A 147 13.83 -23.53 -7.09
CA LEU A 147 12.53 -23.50 -6.41
C LEU A 147 11.82 -24.87 -6.43
N ASN A 148 12.45 -25.93 -6.96
CA ASN A 148 11.86 -27.26 -7.16
C ASN A 148 10.50 -27.20 -7.89
N ILE A 149 10.41 -26.39 -8.95
CA ILE A 149 9.21 -26.25 -9.78
C ILE A 149 9.35 -27.11 -11.05
N PRO A 150 8.43 -28.06 -11.31
CA PRO A 150 8.45 -28.86 -12.53
C PRO A 150 8.38 -27.99 -13.79
N ALA A 151 9.05 -28.45 -14.84
CA ALA A 151 9.17 -27.71 -16.11
C ALA A 151 7.82 -27.51 -16.82
N ASP A 152 6.90 -28.46 -16.63
CA ASP A 152 5.56 -28.51 -17.23
C ASP A 152 4.52 -27.67 -16.52
N LYS A 153 4.84 -27.07 -15.36
CA LYS A 153 3.90 -26.25 -14.60
C LYS A 153 4.01 -24.77 -14.94
N HIS A 154 2.89 -24.08 -15.01
CA HIS A 154 2.83 -22.62 -15.04
C HIS A 154 3.06 -22.03 -13.63
N ILE A 155 3.67 -20.87 -13.56
CA ILE A 155 3.93 -20.19 -12.29
C ILE A 155 2.99 -19.00 -12.16
N LEU A 156 2.22 -18.98 -11.08
CA LEU A 156 1.45 -17.83 -10.63
C LEU A 156 2.14 -17.20 -9.42
N ILE A 157 2.19 -15.88 -9.33
CA ILE A 157 2.82 -15.18 -8.20
C ILE A 157 1.85 -14.19 -7.59
N LEU A 158 1.65 -14.31 -6.28
CA LEU A 158 1.05 -13.29 -5.42
C LEU A 158 2.14 -12.76 -4.49
N GLN A 159 2.48 -11.48 -4.59
CA GLN A 159 3.56 -10.91 -3.78
C GLN A 159 3.20 -9.57 -3.17
N GLY A 160 3.67 -9.32 -1.96
CA GLY A 160 3.45 -8.03 -1.28
C GLY A 160 3.75 -8.06 0.20
N SER A 161 3.85 -6.87 0.79
CA SER A 161 3.98 -6.70 2.24
C SER A 161 2.63 -6.59 2.95
N GLY A 162 1.52 -6.46 2.22
CA GLY A 162 0.16 -6.29 2.70
C GLY A 162 -0.80 -7.23 1.99
N ILE A 163 -0.56 -8.57 2.10
CA ILE A 163 -1.51 -9.59 1.63
C ILE A 163 -2.59 -9.69 2.71
N ASN A 164 -3.60 -8.82 2.57
CA ASN A 164 -4.63 -8.61 3.56
C ASN A 164 -5.98 -9.19 3.10
N ILE A 165 -6.90 -9.35 4.04
CA ILE A 165 -8.27 -9.84 3.81
C ILE A 165 -8.97 -9.00 2.74
N HIS A 166 -9.78 -9.65 1.90
CA HIS A 166 -10.58 -9.03 0.83
C HIS A 166 -9.75 -8.34 -0.27
N ARG A 167 -8.52 -8.79 -0.52
CA ARG A 167 -7.68 -8.33 -1.63
C ARG A 167 -7.49 -9.41 -2.71
N GLY A 168 -8.39 -10.39 -2.78
CA GLY A 168 -8.42 -11.42 -3.82
C GLY A 168 -7.49 -12.62 -3.56
N SER A 169 -6.77 -12.64 -2.44
CA SER A 169 -5.86 -13.73 -2.11
C SER A 169 -6.57 -15.02 -1.72
N GLU A 170 -7.73 -14.91 -1.06
CA GLU A 170 -8.58 -16.02 -0.66
C GLU A 170 -9.18 -16.68 -1.90
N GLU A 171 -9.73 -15.88 -2.80
CA GLU A 171 -10.28 -16.34 -4.08
C GLU A 171 -9.21 -16.95 -4.98
N LEU A 172 -7.98 -16.42 -4.97
CA LEU A 172 -6.87 -16.97 -5.72
C LEU A 172 -6.49 -18.36 -5.21
N VAL A 173 -6.39 -18.55 -3.89
CA VAL A 173 -6.13 -19.88 -3.30
C VAL A 173 -7.27 -20.84 -3.60
N ASP A 174 -8.51 -20.36 -3.54
CA ASP A 174 -9.70 -21.16 -3.89
C ASP A 174 -9.69 -21.58 -5.36
N ALA A 175 -9.24 -20.71 -6.27
CA ALA A 175 -9.17 -21.00 -7.70
C ALA A 175 -8.14 -22.09 -8.04
N MET A 176 -7.16 -22.33 -7.17
CA MET A 176 -6.15 -23.39 -7.42
C MET A 176 -6.71 -24.79 -7.54
N GLN A 177 -7.93 -25.05 -7.03
CA GLN A 177 -8.61 -26.34 -7.25
C GLN A 177 -8.94 -26.62 -8.71
N TYR A 178 -8.99 -25.59 -9.56
CA TYR A 178 -9.30 -25.69 -11.00
C TYR A 178 -8.06 -25.59 -11.90
N LEU A 179 -6.86 -25.43 -11.32
CA LEU A 179 -5.61 -25.11 -12.04
C LEU A 179 -4.56 -26.20 -11.78
N ASP A 180 -4.75 -27.38 -12.38
CA ASP A 180 -3.90 -28.54 -12.13
C ASP A 180 -2.49 -28.41 -12.73
N ASP A 181 -2.30 -27.55 -13.72
CA ASP A 181 -1.06 -27.25 -14.41
C ASP A 181 -0.30 -26.05 -13.82
N CYS A 182 -0.77 -25.48 -12.71
CA CYS A 182 -0.21 -24.28 -12.10
C CYS A 182 0.40 -24.53 -10.72
N ILE A 183 1.44 -23.77 -10.39
CA ILE A 183 1.97 -23.60 -9.03
C ILE A 183 1.85 -22.14 -8.62
N LEU A 184 1.23 -21.88 -7.48
CA LEU A 184 1.08 -20.56 -6.89
C LEU A 184 2.17 -20.30 -5.86
N LEU A 185 2.96 -19.24 -6.06
CA LEU A 185 3.96 -18.76 -5.12
C LEU A 185 3.40 -17.53 -4.40
N ILE A 186 3.21 -17.62 -3.08
CA ILE A 186 2.78 -16.51 -2.24
C ILE A 186 4.00 -15.98 -1.48
N ILE A 187 4.45 -14.77 -1.83
CA ILE A 187 5.70 -14.18 -1.31
C ILE A 187 5.40 -12.93 -0.51
N GLY A 188 5.69 -12.93 0.78
CA GLY A 188 5.55 -11.72 1.58
C GLY A 188 4.91 -11.88 2.94
N GLY A 189 4.05 -10.93 3.31
CA GLY A 189 3.40 -10.88 4.63
C GLY A 189 2.06 -10.18 4.58
N GLY A 190 1.20 -10.49 5.53
CA GLY A 190 -0.13 -9.90 5.67
C GLY A 190 -0.96 -10.64 6.71
N ASP A 191 -2.09 -10.07 7.07
CA ASP A 191 -2.96 -10.61 8.13
C ASP A 191 -3.77 -11.83 7.69
N VAL A 192 -3.95 -12.03 6.37
CA VAL A 192 -4.69 -13.18 5.82
C VAL A 192 -3.85 -14.46 5.72
N LEU A 193 -2.50 -14.39 5.77
CA LEU A 193 -1.64 -15.56 5.54
C LEU A 193 -1.94 -16.78 6.43
N PRO A 194 -2.27 -16.63 7.73
CA PRO A 194 -2.65 -17.78 8.56
C PRO A 194 -3.91 -18.49 8.03
N ILE A 195 -4.87 -17.72 7.52
CA ILE A 195 -6.12 -18.23 6.92
C ILE A 195 -5.80 -18.98 5.64
N LEU A 196 -5.00 -18.38 4.74
CA LEU A 196 -4.61 -19.01 3.47
C LEU A 196 -3.88 -20.33 3.70
N LYS A 197 -2.91 -20.37 4.63
CA LYS A 197 -2.20 -21.61 4.97
C LYS A 197 -3.13 -22.70 5.49
N LYS A 198 -4.10 -22.32 6.32
CA LYS A 198 -5.12 -23.26 6.81
C LYS A 198 -5.96 -23.81 5.65
N THR A 199 -6.46 -22.94 4.78
CA THR A 199 -7.24 -23.34 3.59
C THR A 199 -6.47 -24.28 2.67
N VAL A 200 -5.17 -23.99 2.42
CA VAL A 200 -4.31 -24.83 1.60
C VAL A 200 -4.15 -26.23 2.20
N ALA A 201 -3.93 -26.32 3.53
CA ALA A 201 -3.82 -27.60 4.24
C ALA A 201 -5.14 -28.38 4.23
N GLU A 202 -6.27 -27.72 4.47
CA GLU A 202 -7.61 -28.34 4.45
C GLU A 202 -8.00 -28.90 3.08
N ARG A 203 -7.45 -28.30 2.00
CA ARG A 203 -7.70 -28.71 0.61
C ARG A 203 -6.63 -29.62 0.04
N HIS A 204 -5.57 -29.95 0.79
CA HIS A 204 -4.43 -30.77 0.34
C HIS A 204 -3.77 -30.18 -0.91
N HIS A 205 -3.51 -28.86 -0.91
CA HIS A 205 -2.88 -28.13 -2.03
C HIS A 205 -1.43 -27.70 -1.75
N GLU A 206 -0.76 -28.28 -0.74
CA GLU A 206 0.61 -27.92 -0.33
C GLU A 206 1.65 -28.15 -1.43
N ASP A 207 1.39 -29.07 -2.33
CA ASP A 207 2.21 -29.34 -3.51
C ASP A 207 2.14 -28.24 -4.57
N ARG A 208 1.01 -27.51 -4.63
CA ARG A 208 0.72 -26.49 -5.64
C ARG A 208 0.71 -25.05 -5.12
N VAL A 209 0.57 -24.82 -3.82
CA VAL A 209 0.58 -23.50 -3.21
C VAL A 209 1.71 -23.40 -2.21
N ARG A 210 2.69 -22.55 -2.51
CA ARG A 210 3.91 -22.41 -1.71
C ARG A 210 4.02 -21.03 -1.10
N PHE A 211 4.35 -20.97 0.18
CA PHE A 211 4.51 -19.73 0.93
C PHE A 211 5.97 -19.40 1.17
N TYR A 212 6.37 -18.20 0.82
CA TYR A 212 7.69 -17.64 1.08
C TYR A 212 7.56 -16.44 2.02
N PRO A 213 8.46 -16.30 3.01
CA PRO A 213 8.47 -15.14 3.88
C PRO A 213 8.85 -13.86 3.12
N ARG A 214 8.75 -12.72 3.79
CA ARG A 214 9.31 -11.47 3.27
C ARG A 214 10.80 -11.65 2.99
N MET A 215 11.24 -11.21 1.83
CA MET A 215 12.62 -11.30 1.38
C MET A 215 13.06 -9.96 0.78
N PRO A 216 14.38 -9.74 0.59
CA PRO A 216 14.89 -8.56 -0.09
C PRO A 216 14.27 -8.39 -1.48
N TYR A 217 14.07 -7.13 -1.89
CA TYR A 217 13.45 -6.80 -3.18
C TYR A 217 14.12 -7.51 -4.36
N LYS A 218 15.45 -7.59 -4.36
CA LYS A 218 16.23 -8.23 -5.42
C LYS A 218 15.86 -9.72 -5.56
N ASP A 219 15.75 -10.44 -4.45
CA ASP A 219 15.46 -11.87 -4.44
C ASP A 219 14.01 -12.14 -4.88
N MET A 220 13.08 -11.32 -4.38
CA MET A 220 11.68 -11.37 -4.80
C MET A 220 11.53 -11.14 -6.30
N MET A 221 12.23 -10.14 -6.85
CA MET A 221 12.17 -9.83 -8.28
C MET A 221 12.83 -10.89 -9.15
N ALA A 222 13.85 -11.61 -8.64
CA ALA A 222 14.42 -12.75 -9.34
C ALA A 222 13.41 -13.89 -9.53
N ILE A 223 12.59 -14.15 -8.50
CA ILE A 223 11.49 -15.13 -8.58
C ILE A 223 10.37 -14.61 -9.50
N THR A 224 10.00 -13.33 -9.38
CA THR A 224 8.95 -12.73 -10.22
C THR A 224 9.26 -12.83 -11.71
N ARG A 225 10.52 -12.75 -12.09
CA ARG A 225 10.94 -12.87 -13.50
C ARG A 225 10.89 -14.28 -14.06
N LEU A 226 10.63 -15.27 -13.21
CA LEU A 226 10.49 -16.67 -13.60
C LEU A 226 9.07 -17.03 -14.05
N ALA A 227 8.06 -16.22 -13.64
CA ALA A 227 6.64 -16.41 -13.94
C ALA A 227 6.20 -15.80 -15.28
#